data_8a45e4acfc7af47097b46130f00bd152
#
_entry.id   8a45e4acfc7af47097b46130f00bd152
#
_cell.length_a   1.000
_cell.length_b   1.000
_cell.length_c   1.000
_cell.angle_alpha   90.00
_cell.angle_beta   90.00
_cell.angle_gamma   90.00
#
_symmetry.space_group_name_H-M   'P 1'
#
loop_
_entity.id
_entity.type
_entity.pdbx_description
1 polymer ?
#
loop_
_entity_poly.entity_id
_entity_poly.type
_entity_poly.pdbx_seq_one_letter_code
_entity_poly.pdbx_strand_id
1 'polypeptide(L)'
;MSIIELHHIQGLCAEEHRAIRIILDSIDRLELSLSGLTVLTEVGTNYYLYTPIIAALAGAKRVYAWTGDTPYGLGSETIKKCKELAKKLDVLDRIEFSNNKQNIQHIESANIITNSGFLRPIDKNFLRYVNSKKCVVSL
;
A
#
# COMPACT_ATOMS: atom_id res chain seq x y z
N MET A 1 -13.48 6.15 4.22
CA MET A 1 -13.95 7.00 3.09
C MET A 1 -15.05 6.28 2.35
N SER A 2 -16.10 6.99 2.04
CA SER A 2 -17.22 6.48 1.24
C SER A 2 -17.18 7.03 -0.19
N ILE A 3 -17.97 6.43 -1.10
CA ILE A 3 -18.11 6.93 -2.47
C ILE A 3 -18.70 8.35 -2.48
N ILE A 4 -19.54 8.71 -1.52
CA ILE A 4 -20.11 10.06 -1.39
C ILE A 4 -19.00 11.06 -1.05
N GLU A 5 -18.13 10.73 -0.11
CA GLU A 5 -16.98 11.57 0.27
C GLU A 5 -16.01 11.77 -0.91
N LEU A 6 -15.84 10.75 -1.75
CA LEU A 6 -14.98 10.84 -2.93
C LEU A 6 -15.38 11.99 -3.87
N HIS A 7 -16.69 12.26 -4.04
CA HIS A 7 -17.17 13.34 -4.88
C HIS A 7 -16.78 14.73 -4.40
N HIS A 8 -16.41 14.87 -3.14
CA HIS A 8 -15.97 16.14 -2.53
C HIS A 8 -14.46 16.32 -2.56
N ILE A 9 -13.70 15.31 -2.96
CA ILE A 9 -12.23 15.43 -3.05
C ILE A 9 -11.85 16.24 -4.28
N GLN A 10 -11.13 17.32 -4.04
CA GLN A 10 -10.59 18.15 -5.12
C GLN A 10 -9.20 17.67 -5.58
N GLY A 11 -8.88 17.96 -6.83
CA GLY A 11 -7.56 17.72 -7.39
C GLY A 11 -7.29 16.30 -7.87
N LEU A 12 -8.28 15.39 -7.85
CA LEU A 12 -8.17 14.10 -8.53
C LEU A 12 -8.39 14.26 -10.02
N CYS A 13 -7.52 13.68 -10.84
CA CYS A 13 -7.80 13.55 -12.27
C CYS A 13 -8.88 12.47 -12.52
N ALA A 14 -9.43 12.43 -13.74
CA ALA A 14 -10.50 11.49 -14.07
C ALA A 14 -10.11 10.03 -13.86
N GLU A 15 -8.86 9.66 -14.15
CA GLU A 15 -8.32 8.31 -13.95
C GLU A 15 -8.20 7.97 -12.46
N GLU A 16 -7.64 8.87 -11.67
CA GLU A 16 -7.55 8.72 -10.21
C GLU A 16 -8.95 8.55 -9.60
N HIS A 17 -9.88 9.43 -9.95
CA HIS A 17 -11.26 9.37 -9.45
C HIS A 17 -11.91 8.02 -9.77
N ARG A 18 -11.78 7.54 -11.02
CA ARG A 18 -12.30 6.25 -11.46
C ARG A 18 -11.67 5.09 -10.67
N ALA A 19 -10.35 5.09 -10.53
CA ALA A 19 -9.64 4.05 -9.80
C ALA A 19 -10.06 3.98 -8.33
N ILE A 20 -10.12 5.12 -7.65
CA ILE A 20 -10.51 5.19 -6.24
C ILE A 20 -11.97 4.75 -6.05
N ARG A 21 -12.86 5.11 -6.97
CA ARG A 21 -14.25 4.64 -6.92
C ARG A 21 -14.34 3.12 -6.98
N ILE A 22 -13.59 2.49 -7.90
CA ILE A 22 -13.54 1.02 -8.03
C ILE A 22 -12.98 0.39 -6.75
N ILE A 23 -11.93 0.97 -6.17
CA ILE A 23 -11.32 0.49 -4.93
C ILE A 23 -12.33 0.54 -3.78
N LEU A 24 -13.00 1.66 -3.59
CA LEU A 24 -13.99 1.83 -2.52
C LEU A 24 -15.19 0.88 -2.68
N ASP A 25 -15.70 0.74 -3.90
CA ASP A 25 -16.76 -0.23 -4.21
C ASP A 25 -16.32 -1.67 -3.91
N SER A 26 -15.07 -2.02 -4.23
CA SER A 26 -14.52 -3.36 -3.96
C SER A 26 -14.32 -3.59 -2.46
N ILE A 27 -13.83 -2.61 -1.72
CA ILE A 27 -13.67 -2.68 -0.26
C ILE A 27 -15.03 -2.93 0.39
N ASP A 28 -16.05 -2.20 -0.02
CA ASP A 28 -17.42 -2.34 0.49
C ASP A 28 -18.01 -3.71 0.18
N ARG A 29 -17.98 -4.13 -1.08
CA ARG A 29 -18.52 -5.44 -1.52
C ARG A 29 -17.83 -6.64 -0.86
N LEU A 30 -16.53 -6.54 -0.60
CA LEU A 30 -15.77 -7.62 0.02
C LEU A 30 -15.77 -7.52 1.55
N GLU A 31 -16.44 -6.52 2.10
CA GLU A 31 -16.44 -6.22 3.55
C GLU A 31 -15.00 -6.18 4.10
N LEU A 32 -14.06 -5.65 3.30
CA LEU A 32 -12.65 -5.62 3.65
C LEU A 32 -12.38 -4.58 4.73
N SER A 33 -11.96 -5.04 5.91
CA SER A 33 -11.50 -4.18 6.99
C SER A 33 -10.11 -4.59 7.45
N LEU A 34 -9.19 -3.65 7.38
CA LEU A 34 -7.81 -3.79 7.87
C LEU A 34 -7.60 -2.98 9.17
N SER A 35 -8.68 -2.66 9.86
CA SER A 35 -8.65 -1.86 11.10
C SER A 35 -7.71 -2.48 12.14
N GLY A 36 -6.78 -1.67 12.67
CA GLY A 36 -5.80 -2.11 13.65
C GLY A 36 -4.62 -2.91 13.10
N LEU A 37 -4.63 -3.26 11.81
CA LEU A 37 -3.59 -4.07 11.19
C LEU A 37 -2.49 -3.21 10.55
N THR A 38 -1.28 -3.76 10.57
CA THR A 38 -0.12 -3.22 9.85
C THR A 38 0.14 -4.06 8.60
N VAL A 39 0.27 -3.41 7.47
CA VAL A 39 0.47 -4.04 6.17
C VAL A 39 1.85 -3.69 5.62
N LEU A 40 2.63 -4.68 5.22
CA LEU A 40 3.81 -4.51 4.39
C LEU A 40 3.45 -4.87 2.96
N THR A 41 3.60 -3.91 2.08
CA THR A 41 3.26 -4.04 0.66
C THR A 41 4.27 -3.32 -0.21
N GLU A 42 3.96 -3.20 -1.45
CA GLU A 42 4.79 -2.57 -2.46
C GLU A 42 4.09 -1.37 -3.08
N VAL A 43 4.88 -0.47 -3.65
CA VAL A 43 4.41 0.59 -4.53
C VAL A 43 5.22 0.57 -5.81
N GLY A 44 4.55 0.59 -6.94
CA GLY A 44 5.16 0.55 -8.26
C GLY A 44 4.57 1.58 -9.20
N THR A 45 5.00 1.53 -10.46
CA THR A 45 4.47 2.37 -11.53
C THR A 45 3.07 1.91 -11.97
N ASN A 46 2.36 2.78 -12.69
CA ASN A 46 1.02 2.50 -13.23
C ASN A 46 0.03 2.08 -12.14
N TYR A 47 -0.66 0.97 -12.33
CA TYR A 47 -1.69 0.48 -11.39
C TYR A 47 -1.14 0.04 -10.04
N TYR A 48 0.13 -0.34 -9.95
CA TYR A 48 0.78 -0.68 -8.67
C TYR A 48 0.97 0.53 -7.75
N LEU A 49 0.74 1.73 -8.26
CA LEU A 49 0.69 2.96 -7.47
C LEU A 49 -0.43 2.90 -6.40
N TYR A 50 -1.53 2.24 -6.72
CA TYR A 50 -2.71 2.16 -5.84
C TYR A 50 -2.57 1.12 -4.72
N THR A 51 -1.60 0.21 -4.78
CA THR A 51 -1.50 -0.90 -3.81
C THR A 51 -1.47 -0.43 -2.34
N PRO A 52 -0.59 0.51 -1.91
CA PRO A 52 -0.64 1.01 -0.53
C PRO A 52 -1.88 1.85 -0.24
N ILE A 53 -2.45 2.50 -1.24
CA ILE A 53 -3.68 3.27 -1.11
C ILE A 53 -4.87 2.36 -0.76
N ILE A 54 -4.96 1.19 -1.40
CA ILE A 54 -6.00 0.20 -1.09
C ILE A 54 -5.93 -0.19 0.39
N ALA A 55 -4.75 -0.51 0.90
CA ALA A 55 -4.58 -0.90 2.29
C ALA A 55 -4.98 0.24 3.26
N ALA A 56 -4.57 1.47 2.95
CA ALA A 56 -4.91 2.63 3.77
C ALA A 56 -6.42 2.94 3.75
N LEU A 57 -7.06 2.89 2.57
CA LEU A 57 -8.51 3.10 2.42
C LEU A 57 -9.33 1.98 3.09
N ALA A 58 -8.79 0.75 3.15
CA ALA A 58 -9.41 -0.35 3.89
C ALA A 58 -9.23 -0.23 5.42
N GLY A 59 -8.61 0.83 5.91
CA GLY A 59 -8.51 1.16 7.32
C GLY A 59 -7.25 0.66 8.02
N ALA A 60 -6.22 0.24 7.31
CA ALA A 60 -4.97 -0.19 7.93
C ALA A 60 -4.42 0.87 8.89
N LYS A 61 -3.95 0.43 10.05
CA LYS A 61 -3.31 1.29 11.04
C LYS A 61 -2.00 1.90 10.52
N ARG A 62 -1.22 1.05 9.83
CA ARG A 62 0.06 1.43 9.22
C ARG A 62 0.25 0.63 7.93
N VAL A 63 0.78 1.29 6.92
CA VAL A 63 1.16 0.67 5.66
C VAL A 63 2.62 0.97 5.38
N TYR A 64 3.44 -0.06 5.24
CA TYR A 64 4.81 0.05 4.76
C TYR A 64 4.82 -0.29 3.28
N ALA A 65 5.21 0.66 2.45
CA ALA A 65 5.22 0.53 1.00
C ALA A 65 6.66 0.56 0.48
N TRP A 66 7.14 -0.58 0.02
CA TRP A 66 8.48 -0.73 -0.52
C TRP A 66 8.50 -0.54 -2.04
N THR A 67 9.58 0.05 -2.53
CA THR A 67 9.81 0.23 -3.96
C THR A 67 11.29 0.11 -4.30
N GLY A 68 11.61 0.24 -5.55
CA GLY A 68 12.97 0.29 -6.08
C GLY A 68 12.95 0.83 -7.50
N ASP A 69 14.13 1.12 -8.02
CA ASP A 69 14.30 1.54 -9.40
C ASP A 69 14.03 0.36 -10.35
N THR A 70 13.35 0.65 -11.43
CA THR A 70 13.05 -0.33 -12.49
C THR A 70 13.29 0.30 -13.86
N PRO A 71 13.33 -0.49 -14.94
CA PRO A 71 13.34 0.06 -16.30
C PRO A 71 12.15 0.97 -16.63
N TYR A 72 11.09 0.91 -15.85
CA TYR A 72 9.85 1.69 -16.04
C TYR A 72 9.83 3.00 -15.26
N GLY A 73 10.76 3.22 -14.32
CA GLY A 73 10.84 4.45 -13.56
C GLY A 73 11.67 4.33 -12.27
N LEU A 74 12.01 5.48 -11.73
CA LEU A 74 12.74 5.59 -10.47
C LEU A 74 11.80 5.40 -9.28
N GLY A 75 12.28 4.68 -8.26
CA GLY A 75 11.53 4.48 -7.02
C GLY A 75 11.18 5.79 -6.32
N SER A 76 12.09 6.76 -6.34
CA SER A 76 11.85 8.10 -5.77
C SER A 76 10.70 8.84 -6.43
N GLU A 77 10.55 8.74 -7.76
CA GLU A 77 9.43 9.34 -8.49
C GLU A 77 8.10 8.63 -8.21
N THR A 78 8.16 7.30 -8.12
CA THR A 78 7.00 6.48 -7.74
C THR A 78 6.49 6.86 -6.35
N ILE A 79 7.40 6.99 -5.38
CA ILE A 79 7.06 7.44 -4.02
C ILE A 79 6.42 8.83 -4.05
N LYS A 80 7.00 9.77 -4.79
CA LYS A 80 6.47 11.13 -4.91
C LYS A 80 5.02 11.13 -5.40
N LYS A 81 4.76 10.42 -6.51
CA LYS A 81 3.41 10.32 -7.08
C LYS A 81 2.40 9.69 -6.12
N CYS A 82 2.79 8.60 -5.45
CA CYS A 82 1.93 7.95 -4.48
C CYS A 82 1.64 8.85 -3.26
N LYS A 83 2.65 9.59 -2.77
CA LYS A 83 2.47 10.57 -1.69
C LYS A 83 1.49 11.68 -2.07
N GLU A 84 1.56 12.20 -3.29
CA GLU A 84 0.64 13.22 -3.80
C GLU A 84 -0.81 12.70 -3.79
N LEU A 85 -1.03 11.48 -4.28
CA LEU A 85 -2.34 10.85 -4.25
C LEU A 85 -2.81 10.57 -2.82
N ALA A 86 -1.97 10.00 -1.97
CA ALA A 86 -2.29 9.72 -0.58
C ALA A 86 -2.66 10.99 0.21
N LYS A 87 -2.01 12.11 -0.10
CA LYS A 87 -2.33 13.43 0.47
C LYS A 87 -3.71 13.90 0.05
N LYS A 88 -4.06 13.79 -1.24
CA LYS A 88 -5.41 14.14 -1.74
C LYS A 88 -6.50 13.33 -1.05
N LEU A 89 -6.21 12.08 -0.71
CA LEU A 89 -7.14 11.14 -0.06
C LEU A 89 -7.10 11.19 1.48
N ASP A 90 -6.28 12.04 2.07
CA ASP A 90 -6.11 12.18 3.53
C ASP A 90 -5.68 10.87 4.23
N VAL A 91 -4.84 10.08 3.57
CA VAL A 91 -4.31 8.82 4.13
C VAL A 91 -2.78 8.76 4.21
N LEU A 92 -2.10 9.86 3.87
CA LEU A 92 -0.64 9.90 3.81
C LEU A 92 0.03 9.60 5.15
N ASP A 93 -0.56 10.01 6.26
CA ASP A 93 -0.07 9.80 7.62
C ASP A 93 0.02 8.32 8.02
N ARG A 94 -0.73 7.46 7.34
CA ARG A 94 -0.74 6.00 7.56
C ARG A 94 0.30 5.25 6.74
N ILE A 95 0.88 5.89 5.70
CA ILE A 95 1.76 5.22 4.75
C ILE A 95 3.20 5.68 4.95
N GLU A 96 4.08 4.73 5.20
CA GLU A 96 5.53 4.94 5.24
C GLU A 96 6.17 4.28 4.03
N PHE A 97 6.89 5.08 3.25
CA PHE A 97 7.54 4.62 2.02
C PHE A 97 9.00 4.29 2.27
N SER A 98 9.50 3.24 1.66
CA SER A 98 10.90 2.87 1.71
C SER A 98 11.41 2.45 0.33
N ASN A 99 12.53 3.03 -0.07
CA ASN A 99 13.32 2.59 -1.22
C ASN A 99 14.40 1.58 -0.81
N ASN A 100 14.27 1.00 0.38
CA ASN A 100 15.16 -0.01 0.94
C ASN A 100 14.38 -1.28 1.28
N LYS A 101 14.67 -2.35 0.55
CA LYS A 101 14.01 -3.66 0.69
C LYS A 101 14.36 -4.45 1.96
N GLN A 102 15.20 -3.92 2.85
CA GLN A 102 15.68 -4.67 4.01
C GLN A 102 15.37 -3.98 5.34
N ASN A 103 14.25 -3.30 5.41
CA ASN A 103 13.82 -2.76 6.68
C ASN A 103 13.19 -3.87 7.54
N ILE A 104 14.01 -4.44 8.43
CA ILE A 104 13.62 -5.55 9.31
C ILE A 104 12.43 -5.17 10.19
N GLN A 105 12.38 -3.94 10.70
CA GLN A 105 11.29 -3.47 11.55
C GLN A 105 9.94 -3.50 10.83
N HIS A 106 9.92 -3.22 9.52
CA HIS A 106 8.70 -3.33 8.72
C HIS A 106 8.22 -4.78 8.65
N ILE A 107 9.14 -5.73 8.47
CA ILE A 107 8.80 -7.17 8.41
C ILE A 107 8.28 -7.65 9.77
N GLU A 108 8.96 -7.31 10.84
CA GLU A 108 8.59 -7.73 12.22
C GLU A 108 7.23 -7.18 12.67
N SER A 109 6.89 -5.97 12.23
CA SER A 109 5.65 -5.28 12.63
C SER A 109 4.44 -5.70 11.80
N ALA A 110 4.63 -6.29 10.63
CA ALA A 110 3.55 -6.57 9.69
C ALA A 110 2.63 -7.68 10.19
N ASN A 111 1.34 -7.46 10.02
CA ASN A 111 0.28 -8.48 10.19
C ASN A 111 -0.10 -9.10 8.84
N ILE A 112 0.08 -8.35 7.76
CA ILE A 112 -0.15 -8.81 6.39
C ILE A 112 1.06 -8.41 5.55
N ILE A 113 1.58 -9.33 4.78
CA ILE A 113 2.63 -9.10 3.79
C ILE A 113 2.11 -9.53 2.43
N THR A 114 2.05 -8.61 1.49
CA THR A 114 1.67 -8.90 0.11
C THR A 114 2.91 -9.03 -0.76
N ASN A 115 2.81 -9.79 -1.83
CA ASN A 115 3.92 -10.03 -2.75
C ASN A 115 3.50 -9.74 -4.20
N SER A 116 3.85 -8.58 -4.71
CA SER A 116 3.62 -8.20 -6.11
C SER A 116 4.92 -8.09 -6.93
N GLY A 117 6.09 -8.28 -6.31
CA GLY A 117 7.37 -8.28 -7.01
C GLY A 117 8.55 -7.69 -6.24
N PHE A 118 8.41 -6.50 -5.65
CA PHE A 118 9.52 -5.80 -4.98
C PHE A 118 9.97 -6.43 -3.66
N LEU A 119 9.09 -7.14 -2.96
CA LEU A 119 9.44 -7.83 -1.73
C LEU A 119 10.28 -9.08 -1.96
N ARG A 120 10.33 -9.57 -3.19
CA ARG A 120 11.13 -10.75 -3.54
C ARG A 120 12.64 -10.49 -3.41
N PRO A 121 13.44 -11.48 -3.02
CA PRO A 121 13.02 -12.85 -2.66
C PRO A 121 12.42 -12.91 -1.25
N ILE A 122 11.31 -13.64 -1.11
CA ILE A 122 10.77 -14.04 0.20
C ILE A 122 11.39 -15.40 0.53
N ASP A 123 12.58 -15.36 1.06
CA ASP A 123 13.41 -16.51 1.40
C ASP A 123 13.51 -16.74 2.93
N LYS A 124 14.34 -17.68 3.34
CA LYS A 124 14.56 -17.97 4.76
C LYS A 124 15.06 -16.75 5.55
N ASN A 125 15.87 -15.88 4.93
CA ASN A 125 16.38 -14.69 5.59
C ASN A 125 15.26 -13.66 5.82
N PHE A 126 14.37 -13.50 4.85
CA PHE A 126 13.18 -12.67 5.00
C PHE A 126 12.23 -13.25 6.06
N LEU A 127 11.89 -14.54 5.94
CA LEU A 127 10.90 -15.21 6.79
C LEU A 127 11.30 -15.30 8.26
N ARG A 128 12.60 -15.25 8.58
CA ARG A 128 13.06 -15.25 9.98
C ARG A 128 12.58 -14.05 10.80
N TYR A 129 12.27 -12.94 10.15
CA TYR A 129 11.78 -11.72 10.79
C TYR A 129 10.26 -11.61 10.82
N VAL A 130 9.56 -12.49 10.12
CA VAL A 130 8.09 -12.51 10.09
C VAL A 130 7.57 -13.01 11.43
N ASN A 131 6.63 -12.27 12.01
CA ASN A 131 5.94 -12.73 13.21
C ASN A 131 4.93 -13.84 12.87
N SER A 132 5.37 -15.09 12.93
CA SER A 132 4.60 -16.26 12.53
C SER A 132 3.26 -16.45 13.28
N LYS A 133 3.12 -15.82 14.44
CA LYS A 133 1.88 -15.90 15.26
C LYS A 133 0.83 -14.87 14.87
N LYS A 134 1.23 -13.80 14.14
CA LYS A 134 0.38 -12.63 13.88
C LYS A 134 0.39 -12.16 12.43
N CYS A 135 1.12 -12.85 11.54
CA CYS A 135 1.32 -12.40 10.16
C CYS A 135 0.84 -13.44 9.15
N VAL A 136 0.13 -12.95 8.15
CA VAL A 136 -0.23 -13.68 6.93
C VAL A 136 0.64 -13.17 5.79
N VAL A 137 1.28 -14.10 5.07
CA VAL A 137 2.08 -13.77 3.88
C VAL A 137 1.35 -14.31 2.65
N SER A 138 1.04 -13.41 1.71
CA SER A 138 0.54 -13.78 0.39
C SER A 138 1.70 -14.11 -0.53
N LEU A 139 1.76 -15.30 -1.06
CA LEU A 139 2.79 -15.77 -1.99
C LEU A 139 2.30 -15.73 -3.44
#